data_6deebefdc71d27be44ef6ab4246406f0
#
_entry.id   6deebefdc71d27be44ef6ab4246406f0
#
_cell.length_a   1.000
_cell.length_b   1.000
_cell.length_c   1.000
_cell.angle_alpha   90.00
_cell.angle_beta   90.00
_cell.angle_gamma   90.00
#
_symmetry.space_group_name_H-M   'P 1'
#
loop_
_entity.id
_entity.type
_entity.pdbx_description
1 polymer ?
#
loop_
_entity_poly.entity_id
_entity_poly.type
_entity_poly.pdbx_seq_one_letter_code
_entity_poly.pdbx_strand_id
1 'polypeptide(L)'
;MNNTFKRCHTNLYRMQFDNLTKNENRLLNMNYIKYTYNYNNNEYYYLSKTFSDKKIVYLLFPAFQSYMKFKYNISIYSSSDEIFIIEYNSGRKVIHILDKNKQNIENSVETKLWSGPSLKRDYEFALSNNFEVYYAFCVNNYIKNKLLSFQQKYLTLNTILNESNIIVLFGEDNNYFNTLDSWLKFSL
;
A
#
# COMPACT_ATOMS: atom_id res chain seq x y z
N MET A 1 28.19 13.37 -19.47
CA MET A 1 28.32 13.38 -17.99
C MET A 1 27.00 13.62 -17.21
N ASN A 2 25.84 13.86 -17.82
CA ASN A 2 24.61 14.26 -17.08
C ASN A 2 23.69 13.12 -16.60
N ASN A 3 23.88 11.88 -17.01
CA ASN A 3 22.96 10.78 -16.66
C ASN A 3 23.24 10.14 -15.29
N THR A 4 24.47 10.16 -14.82
CA THR A 4 24.87 9.55 -13.55
C THR A 4 24.40 10.40 -12.36
N PHE A 5 24.46 11.73 -12.46
CA PHE A 5 23.99 12.66 -11.43
C PHE A 5 22.45 12.60 -11.25
N LYS A 6 21.68 12.53 -12.34
CA LYS A 6 20.21 12.39 -12.26
C LYS A 6 19.81 11.06 -11.59
N ARG A 7 20.47 9.96 -11.88
CA ARG A 7 20.20 8.66 -11.24
C ARG A 7 20.51 8.66 -9.74
N CYS A 8 21.57 9.33 -9.32
CA CYS A 8 21.95 9.39 -7.90
C CYS A 8 20.92 10.19 -7.08
N HIS A 9 20.49 11.34 -7.55
CA HIS A 9 19.44 12.15 -6.88
C HIS A 9 18.09 11.42 -6.80
N THR A 10 17.69 10.73 -7.85
CA THR A 10 16.44 9.96 -7.87
C THR A 10 16.45 8.82 -6.85
N ASN A 11 17.58 8.12 -6.70
CA ASN A 11 17.71 7.03 -5.73
C ASN A 11 17.71 7.55 -4.28
N LEU A 12 18.40 8.67 -4.00
CA LEU A 12 18.41 9.27 -2.67
C LEU A 12 17.01 9.71 -2.24
N TYR A 13 16.28 10.36 -3.13
CA TYR A 13 14.92 10.79 -2.85
C TYR A 13 13.95 9.61 -2.61
N ARG A 14 14.09 8.53 -3.38
CA ARG A 14 13.33 7.28 -3.15
C ARG A 14 13.59 6.70 -1.77
N MET A 15 14.86 6.65 -1.36
CA MET A 15 15.24 6.17 -0.02
C MET A 15 14.66 7.05 1.10
N GLN A 16 14.66 8.38 0.92
CA GLN A 16 14.07 9.32 1.88
C GLN A 16 12.56 9.11 2.00
N PHE A 17 11.84 9.03 0.88
CA PHE A 17 10.39 8.78 0.89
C PHE A 17 10.04 7.43 1.51
N ASP A 18 10.80 6.37 1.20
CA ASP A 18 10.64 5.05 1.82
C ASP A 18 10.83 5.10 3.34
N ASN A 19 11.85 5.81 3.82
CA ASN A 19 12.09 5.95 5.24
C ASN A 19 10.97 6.72 5.95
N LEU A 20 10.44 7.79 5.34
CA LEU A 20 9.34 8.58 5.88
C LEU A 20 8.01 7.80 5.96
N THR A 21 7.78 6.89 5.02
CA THR A 21 6.50 6.17 4.90
C THR A 21 6.57 4.71 5.35
N LYS A 22 7.72 4.24 5.86
CA LYS A 22 7.93 2.83 6.24
C LYS A 22 7.15 2.46 7.49
N ASN A 23 6.23 1.51 7.35
CA ASN A 23 5.40 1.05 8.45
C ASN A 23 6.06 0.00 9.34
N GLU A 24 7.02 -0.78 8.86
CA GLU A 24 7.58 -1.92 9.59
C GLU A 24 8.09 -1.55 10.98
N ASN A 25 9.01 -0.57 11.10
CA ASN A 25 9.56 -0.14 12.38
C ASN A 25 8.49 0.46 13.30
N ARG A 26 7.56 1.22 12.72
CA ARG A 26 6.43 1.79 13.45
C ARG A 26 5.55 0.70 14.06
N LEU A 27 5.20 -0.33 13.30
CA LEU A 27 4.39 -1.45 13.77
C LEU A 27 5.10 -2.27 14.84
N LEU A 28 6.42 -2.50 14.71
CA LEU A 28 7.22 -3.13 15.76
C LEU A 28 7.17 -2.32 17.07
N ASN A 29 7.28 -0.99 17.00
CA ASN A 29 7.13 -0.10 18.15
C ASN A 29 5.71 -0.12 18.74
N MET A 30 4.70 -0.49 17.94
CA MET A 30 3.31 -0.70 18.37
C MET A 30 3.05 -2.13 18.89
N ASN A 31 4.09 -2.90 19.22
CA ASN A 31 4.03 -4.28 19.71
C ASN A 31 3.45 -5.29 18.71
N TYR A 32 3.64 -5.08 17.40
CA TYR A 32 3.45 -6.15 16.43
C TYR A 32 4.60 -7.15 16.55
N ILE A 33 4.27 -8.44 16.48
CA ILE A 33 5.23 -9.54 16.58
C ILE A 33 5.61 -9.99 15.18
N LYS A 34 6.90 -10.22 14.94
CA LYS A 34 7.42 -10.76 13.69
C LYS A 34 7.32 -12.29 13.71
N TYR A 35 6.70 -12.84 12.67
CA TYR A 35 6.59 -14.27 12.40
C TYR A 35 7.26 -14.61 11.10
N THR A 36 8.00 -15.71 11.05
CA THR A 36 8.59 -16.26 9.83
C THR A 36 7.86 -17.52 9.40
N TYR A 37 7.87 -17.80 8.10
CA TYR A 37 7.35 -19.04 7.52
C TYR A 37 8.11 -19.38 6.25
N ASN A 38 8.18 -20.69 5.93
CA ASN A 38 8.84 -21.18 4.73
C ASN A 38 7.80 -21.54 3.66
N TYR A 39 8.03 -21.08 2.43
CA TYR A 39 7.23 -21.43 1.27
C TYR A 39 8.12 -21.55 0.03
N ASN A 40 8.03 -22.68 -0.70
CA ASN A 40 8.86 -22.96 -1.90
C ASN A 40 10.36 -22.71 -1.67
N ASN A 41 10.92 -23.26 -0.59
CA ASN A 41 12.34 -23.12 -0.18
C ASN A 41 12.83 -21.70 0.10
N ASN A 42 11.92 -20.74 0.25
CA ASN A 42 12.22 -19.37 0.65
C ASN A 42 11.62 -19.06 2.01
N GLU A 43 12.37 -18.36 2.85
CA GLU A 43 11.87 -17.82 4.11
C GLU A 43 11.23 -16.46 3.87
N TYR A 44 10.02 -16.29 4.38
CA TYR A 44 9.28 -15.04 4.38
C TYR A 44 8.89 -14.65 5.79
N TYR A 45 8.51 -13.40 6.00
CA TYR A 45 7.99 -12.95 7.28
C TYR A 45 6.79 -12.01 7.11
N TYR A 46 6.05 -11.89 8.18
CA TYR A 46 4.98 -10.92 8.36
C TYR A 46 4.99 -10.37 9.78
N LEU A 47 4.42 -9.19 9.99
CA LEU A 47 4.15 -8.67 11.33
C LEU A 47 2.69 -8.92 11.67
N SER A 48 2.39 -9.27 12.91
CA SER A 48 1.00 -9.47 13.34
C SER A 48 0.76 -9.01 14.76
N LYS A 49 -0.46 -8.49 14.99
CA LYS A 49 -0.98 -8.17 16.32
C LYS A 49 -2.41 -8.64 16.44
N THR A 50 -2.72 -9.30 17.57
CA THR A 50 -4.08 -9.74 17.89
C THR A 50 -4.68 -8.76 18.90
N PHE A 51 -5.89 -8.32 18.61
CA PHE A 51 -6.75 -7.49 19.45
C PHE A 51 -7.92 -8.33 19.96
N SER A 52 -8.76 -7.77 20.83
CA SER A 52 -9.93 -8.46 21.37
C SER A 52 -10.95 -8.89 20.30
N ASP A 53 -11.08 -8.11 19.22
CA ASP A 53 -12.10 -8.27 18.17
C ASP A 53 -11.55 -8.68 16.81
N LYS A 54 -10.22 -8.56 16.62
CA LYS A 54 -9.58 -8.76 15.30
C LYS A 54 -8.11 -9.15 15.42
N LYS A 55 -7.58 -9.70 14.34
CA LYS A 55 -6.15 -9.89 14.10
C LYS A 55 -5.73 -9.07 12.89
N ILE A 56 -4.62 -8.34 13.01
CA ILE A 56 -4.03 -7.58 11.92
C ILE A 56 -2.71 -8.23 11.51
N VAL A 57 -2.53 -8.42 10.20
CA VAL A 57 -1.32 -8.97 9.58
C VAL A 57 -0.80 -7.94 8.59
N TYR A 58 0.46 -7.55 8.72
CA TYR A 58 1.16 -6.67 7.80
C TYR A 58 2.20 -7.45 7.00
N LEU A 59 2.24 -7.22 5.69
CA LEU A 59 3.11 -7.90 4.75
C LEU A 59 3.70 -6.91 3.72
N LEU A 60 4.91 -7.20 3.28
CA LEU A 60 5.49 -6.63 2.07
C LEU A 60 5.18 -7.55 0.87
N PHE A 61 5.25 -7.02 -0.34
CA PHE A 61 4.72 -7.68 -1.54
C PHE A 61 5.20 -9.13 -1.77
N PRO A 62 6.49 -9.49 -1.77
CA PRO A 62 6.86 -10.89 -2.04
C PRO A 62 6.29 -11.85 -0.98
N ALA A 63 6.28 -11.42 0.29
CA ALA A 63 5.69 -12.20 1.37
C ALA A 63 4.16 -12.28 1.24
N PHE A 64 3.49 -11.25 0.74
CA PHE A 64 2.05 -11.27 0.52
C PHE A 64 1.61 -12.34 -0.47
N GLN A 65 2.25 -12.44 -1.64
CA GLN A 65 1.91 -13.45 -2.63
C GLN A 65 2.03 -14.88 -2.07
N SER A 66 3.16 -15.16 -1.42
CA SER A 66 3.40 -16.47 -0.82
C SER A 66 2.44 -16.74 0.34
N TYR A 67 2.12 -15.75 1.17
CA TYR A 67 1.18 -15.86 2.29
C TYR A 67 -0.24 -16.18 1.82
N MET A 68 -0.71 -15.48 0.78
CA MET A 68 -2.05 -15.72 0.21
C MET A 68 -2.15 -17.12 -0.39
N LYS A 69 -1.10 -17.57 -1.09
CA LYS A 69 -1.06 -18.94 -1.62
C LYS A 69 -0.98 -19.98 -0.52
N PHE A 70 -0.11 -19.78 0.47
CA PHE A 70 0.09 -20.71 1.59
C PHE A 70 -1.14 -20.83 2.49
N LYS A 71 -1.73 -19.70 2.90
CA LYS A 71 -2.79 -19.68 3.91
C LYS A 71 -4.20 -19.83 3.32
N TYR A 72 -4.45 -19.29 2.12
CA TYR A 72 -5.79 -19.23 1.54
C TYR A 72 -5.91 -19.96 0.19
N ASN A 73 -4.81 -20.49 -0.33
CA ASN A 73 -4.72 -21.07 -1.67
C ASN A 73 -5.12 -20.10 -2.80
N ILE A 74 -4.91 -18.80 -2.60
CA ILE A 74 -5.21 -17.73 -3.57
C ILE A 74 -3.92 -17.30 -4.25
N SER A 75 -3.94 -17.20 -5.58
CA SER A 75 -2.81 -16.69 -6.37
C SER A 75 -3.02 -15.21 -6.67
N ILE A 76 -2.04 -14.37 -6.35
CA ILE A 76 -2.02 -12.93 -6.62
C ILE A 76 -0.91 -12.64 -7.61
N TYR A 77 -1.22 -11.89 -8.66
CA TYR A 77 -0.28 -11.53 -9.72
C TYR A 77 0.08 -10.04 -9.72
N SER A 78 -0.84 -9.18 -9.28
CA SER A 78 -0.62 -7.74 -9.18
C SER A 78 0.33 -7.39 -8.04
N SER A 79 1.24 -6.44 -8.28
CA SER A 79 2.23 -6.00 -7.29
C SER A 79 1.77 -4.74 -6.54
N SER A 80 2.09 -4.68 -5.27
CA SER A 80 1.90 -3.51 -4.39
C SER A 80 3.05 -3.44 -3.37
N ASP A 81 3.16 -2.36 -2.61
CA ASP A 81 4.29 -2.21 -1.69
C ASP A 81 3.99 -2.79 -0.31
N GLU A 82 2.87 -2.43 0.30
CA GLU A 82 2.50 -2.82 1.66
C GLU A 82 1.04 -3.28 1.71
N ILE A 83 0.79 -4.32 2.49
CA ILE A 83 -0.54 -4.92 2.62
C ILE A 83 -0.87 -5.12 4.09
N PHE A 84 -2.12 -4.79 4.46
CA PHE A 84 -2.68 -5.07 5.76
C PHE A 84 -3.90 -5.98 5.61
N ILE A 85 -3.85 -7.15 6.23
CA ILE A 85 -4.98 -8.08 6.29
C ILE A 85 -5.59 -7.97 7.68
N ILE A 86 -6.89 -7.72 7.76
CA ILE A 86 -7.65 -7.62 9.01
C ILE A 86 -8.66 -8.76 9.04
N GLU A 87 -8.47 -9.68 9.98
CA GLU A 87 -9.37 -10.81 10.22
C GLU A 87 -10.17 -10.53 11.49
N TYR A 88 -11.46 -10.29 11.35
CA TYR A 88 -12.36 -10.08 12.49
C TYR A 88 -12.85 -11.40 13.07
N ASN A 89 -13.11 -11.45 14.38
CA ASN A 89 -13.65 -12.63 15.05
C ASN A 89 -15.04 -13.03 14.52
N SER A 90 -15.75 -12.09 13.88
CA SER A 90 -17.01 -12.35 13.17
C SER A 90 -16.87 -13.17 11.88
N GLY A 91 -15.63 -13.47 11.45
CA GLY A 91 -15.34 -14.12 10.18
C GLY A 91 -15.17 -13.15 9.00
N ARG A 92 -15.49 -11.87 9.16
CA ARG A 92 -15.24 -10.83 8.15
C ARG A 92 -13.74 -10.68 7.94
N LYS A 93 -13.32 -10.57 6.68
CA LYS A 93 -11.92 -10.33 6.31
C LYS A 93 -11.82 -9.11 5.40
N VAL A 94 -10.89 -8.24 5.73
CA VAL A 94 -10.63 -7.01 4.99
C VAL A 94 -9.17 -6.98 4.58
N ILE A 95 -8.89 -6.49 3.39
CA ILE A 95 -7.53 -6.29 2.92
C ILE A 95 -7.36 -4.84 2.47
N HIS A 96 -6.35 -4.19 3.03
CA HIS A 96 -5.93 -2.85 2.63
C HIS A 96 -4.62 -2.96 1.85
N ILE A 97 -4.61 -2.45 0.65
CA ILE A 97 -3.47 -2.47 -0.29
C ILE A 97 -2.95 -1.06 -0.44
N LEU A 98 -1.70 -0.85 -0.05
CA LEU A 98 -1.02 0.43 -0.12
C LEU A 98 0.08 0.37 -1.17
N ASP A 99 -0.08 1.18 -2.21
CA ASP A 99 0.87 1.31 -3.30
C ASP A 99 1.62 2.63 -3.20
N LYS A 100 2.94 2.56 -3.02
CA LYS A 100 3.79 3.74 -2.77
C LYS A 100 4.42 4.23 -4.07
N ASN A 101 4.05 5.42 -4.48
CA ASN A 101 4.59 6.05 -5.66
C ASN A 101 5.78 6.95 -5.33
N LYS A 102 6.97 6.37 -5.45
CA LYS A 102 8.27 6.91 -5.02
C LYS A 102 9.01 7.73 -6.08
N GLN A 103 8.47 7.82 -7.30
CA GLN A 103 9.22 8.39 -8.42
C GLN A 103 8.81 9.83 -8.72
N ASN A 104 9.81 10.70 -9.00
CA ASN A 104 9.62 12.04 -9.55
C ASN A 104 9.53 12.03 -11.08
N ILE A 105 9.42 10.86 -11.72
CA ILE A 105 9.28 10.72 -13.16
C ILE A 105 7.80 10.83 -13.50
N GLU A 106 7.42 11.98 -14.03
CA GLU A 106 6.06 12.43 -14.30
C GLU A 106 5.17 11.36 -14.95
N ASN A 107 5.67 10.72 -16.00
CA ASN A 107 4.84 9.83 -16.81
C ASN A 107 4.53 8.47 -16.12
N SER A 108 5.43 7.92 -15.31
CA SER A 108 5.21 6.59 -14.72
C SER A 108 4.25 6.60 -13.53
N VAL A 109 4.35 7.63 -12.66
CA VAL A 109 3.47 7.75 -11.49
C VAL A 109 2.05 8.11 -11.91
N GLU A 110 1.90 9.07 -12.82
CA GLU A 110 0.60 9.45 -13.33
C GLU A 110 -0.08 8.27 -14.03
N THR A 111 0.64 7.53 -14.88
CA THR A 111 0.11 6.32 -15.54
C THR A 111 -0.39 5.31 -14.51
N LYS A 112 0.34 5.12 -13.41
CA LYS A 112 -0.05 4.20 -12.34
C LYS A 112 -1.32 4.68 -11.62
N LEU A 113 -1.45 5.98 -11.34
CA LEU A 113 -2.66 6.55 -10.76
C LEU A 113 -3.89 6.38 -11.69
N TRP A 114 -3.72 6.62 -12.98
CA TRP A 114 -4.77 6.37 -13.98
C TRP A 114 -5.18 4.89 -14.07
N SER A 115 -4.24 3.97 -13.84
CA SER A 115 -4.49 2.53 -13.81
C SER A 115 -5.10 2.05 -12.49
N GLY A 116 -5.23 2.90 -11.48
CA GLY A 116 -5.72 2.58 -10.15
C GLY A 116 -7.00 1.75 -10.11
N PRO A 117 -8.07 2.15 -10.84
CA PRO A 117 -9.32 1.37 -10.88
C PRO A 117 -9.12 -0.06 -11.38
N SER A 118 -8.30 -0.25 -12.42
CA SER A 118 -7.99 -1.59 -12.95
C SER A 118 -7.16 -2.41 -11.96
N LEU A 119 -6.16 -1.80 -11.31
CA LEU A 119 -5.34 -2.48 -10.30
C LEU A 119 -6.19 -2.92 -9.10
N LYS A 120 -7.06 -2.05 -8.59
CA LYS A 120 -8.00 -2.42 -7.52
C LYS A 120 -8.89 -3.58 -7.94
N ARG A 121 -9.44 -3.53 -9.16
CA ARG A 121 -10.34 -4.57 -9.69
C ARG A 121 -9.64 -5.92 -9.86
N ASP A 122 -8.35 -5.94 -10.24
CA ASP A 122 -7.56 -7.17 -10.28
C ASP A 122 -7.49 -7.84 -8.89
N TYR A 123 -7.28 -7.06 -7.84
CA TYR A 123 -7.31 -7.57 -6.46
C TYR A 123 -8.72 -8.01 -6.05
N GLU A 124 -9.75 -7.23 -6.33
CA GLU A 124 -11.14 -7.60 -6.05
C GLU A 124 -11.51 -8.92 -6.72
N PHE A 125 -11.08 -9.13 -7.97
CA PHE A 125 -11.32 -10.37 -8.69
C PHE A 125 -10.55 -11.56 -8.10
N ALA A 126 -9.24 -11.39 -7.83
CA ALA A 126 -8.40 -12.45 -7.27
C ALA A 126 -8.82 -12.85 -5.85
N LEU A 127 -9.35 -11.89 -5.07
CA LEU A 127 -9.73 -12.06 -3.66
C LEU A 127 -11.25 -12.26 -3.49
N SER A 128 -12.00 -12.30 -4.58
CA SER A 128 -13.46 -12.35 -4.60
C SER A 128 -14.03 -13.37 -3.62
N ASN A 129 -15.12 -12.98 -2.93
CA ASN A 129 -15.83 -13.77 -1.92
C ASN A 129 -15.10 -14.03 -0.59
N ASN A 130 -13.80 -13.74 -0.48
CA ASN A 130 -13.05 -13.99 0.74
C ASN A 130 -12.67 -12.72 1.50
N PHE A 131 -12.54 -11.58 0.79
CA PHE A 131 -12.04 -10.32 1.35
C PHE A 131 -12.79 -9.11 0.81
N GLU A 132 -13.02 -8.13 1.66
CA GLU A 132 -13.31 -6.75 1.23
C GLU A 132 -12.00 -6.05 0.90
N VAL A 133 -11.89 -5.46 -0.29
CA VAL A 133 -10.65 -4.85 -0.79
C VAL A 133 -10.73 -3.33 -0.69
N TYR A 134 -9.76 -2.75 0.01
CA TYR A 134 -9.51 -1.31 0.05
C TYR A 134 -8.15 -1.02 -0.60
N TYR A 135 -8.08 0.02 -1.40
CA TYR A 135 -6.88 0.37 -2.15
C TYR A 135 -6.54 1.84 -1.95
N ALA A 136 -5.26 2.11 -1.70
CA ALA A 136 -4.75 3.47 -1.59
C ALA A 136 -3.41 3.63 -2.30
N PHE A 137 -3.19 4.83 -2.83
CA PHE A 137 -1.88 5.29 -3.24
C PHE A 137 -1.26 6.16 -2.15
N CYS A 138 0.03 5.97 -1.89
CA CYS A 138 0.83 6.89 -1.11
C CYS A 138 1.76 7.67 -2.06
N VAL A 139 1.59 8.98 -2.13
CA VAL A 139 2.32 9.84 -3.07
C VAL A 139 3.15 10.90 -2.36
N ASN A 140 4.17 11.41 -3.03
CA ASN A 140 5.03 12.48 -2.57
C ASN A 140 4.41 13.87 -2.82
N ASN A 141 5.08 14.93 -2.31
CA ASN A 141 4.62 16.30 -2.46
C ASN A 141 4.56 16.78 -3.93
N TYR A 142 5.40 16.25 -4.80
CA TYR A 142 5.35 16.59 -6.22
C TYR A 142 4.01 16.19 -6.85
N ILE A 143 3.57 14.96 -6.62
CA ILE A 143 2.28 14.45 -7.11
C ILE A 143 1.12 15.09 -6.34
N LYS A 144 1.25 15.29 -5.03
CA LYS A 144 0.26 16.02 -4.21
C LYS A 144 -0.07 17.38 -4.83
N ASN A 145 0.94 18.19 -5.14
CA ASN A 145 0.74 19.53 -5.72
C ASN A 145 0.02 19.49 -7.07
N LYS A 146 0.27 18.44 -7.87
CA LYS A 146 -0.45 18.22 -9.12
C LYS A 146 -1.91 17.84 -8.89
N LEU A 147 -2.18 16.89 -8.02
CA LEU A 147 -3.53 16.44 -7.70
C LEU A 147 -4.39 17.54 -7.07
N LEU A 148 -3.78 18.48 -6.36
CA LEU A 148 -4.44 19.66 -5.78
C LEU A 148 -4.54 20.84 -6.75
N SER A 149 -3.97 20.73 -7.96
CA SER A 149 -4.07 21.78 -8.97
C SER A 149 -5.46 21.80 -9.62
N PHE A 150 -5.87 22.98 -10.12
CA PHE A 150 -7.13 23.15 -10.86
C PHE A 150 -7.04 22.72 -12.34
N GLN A 151 -5.98 21.99 -12.72
CA GLN A 151 -5.86 21.50 -14.09
C GLN A 151 -6.90 20.41 -14.36
N GLN A 152 -7.62 20.51 -15.47
CA GLN A 152 -8.71 19.58 -15.86
C GLN A 152 -8.29 18.12 -15.78
N LYS A 153 -7.05 17.81 -16.20
CA LYS A 153 -6.49 16.45 -16.14
C LYS A 153 -6.53 15.86 -14.72
N TYR A 154 -6.14 16.63 -13.72
CA TYR A 154 -6.08 16.15 -12.32
C TYR A 154 -7.45 16.19 -11.63
N LEU A 155 -8.31 17.11 -12.01
CA LEU A 155 -9.71 17.09 -11.57
C LEU A 155 -10.39 15.80 -12.04
N THR A 156 -10.21 15.43 -13.33
CA THR A 156 -10.74 14.17 -13.87
C THR A 156 -10.14 12.95 -13.17
N LEU A 157 -8.82 12.92 -12.94
CA LEU A 157 -8.16 11.84 -12.23
C LEU A 157 -8.70 11.66 -10.80
N ASN A 158 -8.83 12.77 -10.06
CA ASN A 158 -9.42 12.73 -8.70
C ASN A 158 -10.84 12.20 -8.71
N THR A 159 -11.66 12.60 -9.68
CA THR A 159 -13.03 12.08 -9.83
C THR A 159 -13.01 10.56 -10.03
N ILE A 160 -12.21 10.05 -10.96
CA ILE A 160 -12.10 8.62 -11.26
C ILE A 160 -11.62 7.82 -10.03
N LEU A 161 -10.61 8.32 -9.31
CA LEU A 161 -10.12 7.67 -8.10
C LEU A 161 -11.20 7.64 -7.00
N ASN A 162 -11.92 8.74 -6.79
CA ASN A 162 -13.01 8.82 -5.82
C ASN A 162 -14.18 7.89 -6.18
N GLU A 163 -14.62 7.87 -7.42
CA GLU A 163 -15.68 6.96 -7.90
C GLU A 163 -15.30 5.49 -7.74
N SER A 164 -14.00 5.19 -7.85
CA SER A 164 -13.46 3.85 -7.63
C SER A 164 -13.18 3.53 -6.15
N ASN A 165 -13.50 4.43 -5.22
CA ASN A 165 -13.17 4.32 -3.80
C ASN A 165 -11.67 4.03 -3.57
N ILE A 166 -10.80 4.78 -4.28
CA ILE A 166 -9.35 4.73 -4.13
C ILE A 166 -8.91 6.00 -3.42
N ILE A 167 -8.22 5.84 -2.30
CA ILE A 167 -7.74 6.96 -1.49
C ILE A 167 -6.31 7.32 -1.90
N VAL A 168 -5.99 8.61 -1.88
CA VAL A 168 -4.62 9.09 -2.05
C VAL A 168 -4.12 9.66 -0.73
N LEU A 169 -3.06 9.06 -0.21
CA LEU A 169 -2.36 9.46 1.01
C LEU A 169 -1.11 10.26 0.63
N PHE A 170 -0.84 11.32 1.37
CA PHE A 170 0.33 12.18 1.14
C PHE A 170 1.45 11.81 2.11
N GLY A 171 2.44 11.04 1.62
CA GLY A 171 3.45 10.38 2.43
C GLY A 171 4.45 11.32 3.12
N GLU A 172 4.56 12.56 2.66
CA GLU A 172 5.46 13.58 3.22
C GLU A 172 4.73 14.57 4.16
N ASP A 173 3.44 14.39 4.39
CA ASP A 173 2.68 15.21 5.32
C ASP A 173 2.97 14.78 6.78
N ASN A 174 3.05 15.76 7.68
CA ASN A 174 3.30 15.52 9.10
C ASN A 174 2.25 14.60 9.77
N ASN A 175 1.04 14.55 9.22
CA ASN A 175 -0.06 13.73 9.71
C ASN A 175 -0.26 12.43 8.91
N TYR A 176 0.69 12.05 8.04
CA TYR A 176 0.58 10.87 7.17
C TYR A 176 0.14 9.61 7.93
N PHE A 177 0.80 9.28 9.02
CA PHE A 177 0.48 8.07 9.78
C PHE A 177 -0.89 8.13 10.46
N ASN A 178 -1.33 9.29 10.91
CA ASN A 178 -2.68 9.46 11.46
C ASN A 178 -3.75 9.24 10.37
N THR A 179 -3.50 9.76 9.17
CA THR A 179 -4.40 9.57 8.02
C THR A 179 -4.40 8.11 7.57
N LEU A 180 -3.24 7.45 7.54
CA LEU A 180 -3.11 6.04 7.25
C LEU A 180 -3.87 5.18 8.27
N ASP A 181 -3.72 5.45 9.57
CA ASP A 181 -4.42 4.70 10.64
C ASP A 181 -5.94 4.88 10.56
N SER A 182 -6.39 6.08 10.24
CA SER A 182 -7.82 6.35 10.01
C SER A 182 -8.34 5.56 8.81
N TRP A 183 -7.58 5.48 7.71
CA TRP A 183 -7.96 4.67 6.55
C TRP A 183 -7.96 3.17 6.86
N LEU A 184 -6.96 2.68 7.60
CA LEU A 184 -6.88 1.29 8.05
C LEU A 184 -7.96 0.95 9.10
N LYS A 185 -8.69 1.94 9.60
CA LYS A 185 -9.64 1.79 10.72
C LYS A 185 -8.98 1.10 11.93
N PHE A 186 -7.73 1.45 12.18
CA PHE A 186 -7.07 1.10 13.43
C PHE A 186 -7.74 1.93 14.53
N SER A 187 -8.72 1.34 15.22
CA SER A 187 -9.18 1.88 16.49
C SER A 187 -8.00 1.73 17.45
N LEU A 188 -7.41 2.85 17.82
CA LEU A 188 -6.47 2.94 18.93
C LEU A 188 -7.24 2.79 20.24
#